data_9b07a6d6305c9d1c3ec8faea151e689d
#
_entry.id   9b07a6d6305c9d1c3ec8faea151e689d
#
_cell.length_a   1.000
_cell.length_b   1.000
_cell.length_c   1.000
_cell.angle_alpha   90.00
_cell.angle_beta   90.00
_cell.angle_gamma   90.00
#
_symmetry.space_group_name_H-M   'P 1'
#
loop_
_entity.id
_entity.type
_entity.pdbx_description
1 polymer ?
#
loop_
_entity_poly.entity_id
_entity_poly.type
_entity_poly.pdbx_seq_one_letter_code
_entity_poly.pdbx_strand_id
1 'polypeptide(L)'
;MFSTAGLILAPAMLWGWVFYHSHRYKQTRLLLLLLLFAGGFLSGLLALVLNHSIEKYTAFWPGARFPYSEIMGHTVHHYSAGFWMMVGVNEELAKLVILLLLVYSSLHLEEAFDGILYVAVIALGFATIENWFYLEQYGVPVIISRSIITLPAHAFMSVPMGLMVAKSKIHLKEHQNVPHAYYIPMLWILCGWMYSALLHGGYDLLLSLNLEYY
;
A
#
# COMPACT_ATOMS: atom_id res chain seq x y z
N MET A 1 11.76 28.62 -5.98
CA MET A 1 10.59 28.20 -5.19
C MET A 1 10.01 26.96 -5.89
N PHE A 2 10.12 25.79 -5.28
CA PHE A 2 9.53 24.57 -5.87
C PHE A 2 8.01 24.69 -5.84
N SER A 3 7.34 24.32 -6.92
CA SER A 3 5.88 24.24 -6.91
C SER A 3 5.42 23.11 -5.98
N THR A 4 4.29 23.26 -5.34
CA THR A 4 3.67 22.22 -4.48
C THR A 4 3.62 20.86 -5.18
N ALA A 5 3.22 20.86 -6.46
CA ALA A 5 3.21 19.66 -7.29
C ALA A 5 4.61 19.03 -7.45
N GLY A 6 5.65 19.85 -7.61
CA GLY A 6 7.03 19.38 -7.72
C GLY A 6 7.52 18.67 -6.45
N LEU A 7 7.18 19.21 -5.27
CA LEU A 7 7.54 18.59 -3.99
C LEU A 7 6.92 17.20 -3.78
N ILE A 8 5.73 16.99 -4.32
CA ILE A 8 4.97 15.74 -4.16
C ILE A 8 5.32 14.72 -5.24
N LEU A 9 5.39 15.17 -6.51
CA LEU A 9 5.56 14.26 -7.64
C LEU A 9 7.03 13.84 -7.86
N ALA A 10 8.00 14.75 -7.64
CA ALA A 10 9.40 14.45 -7.92
C ALA A 10 9.93 13.23 -7.12
N PRO A 11 9.66 13.08 -5.81
CA PRO A 11 10.06 11.89 -5.08
C PRO A 11 9.40 10.60 -5.60
N ALA A 12 8.11 10.66 -5.96
CA ALA A 12 7.40 9.51 -6.52
C ALA A 12 7.98 9.10 -7.88
N MET A 13 8.33 10.05 -8.73
CA MET A 13 9.00 9.80 -10.01
C MET A 13 10.40 9.21 -9.82
N LEU A 14 11.17 9.73 -8.84
CA LEU A 14 12.48 9.19 -8.51
C LEU A 14 12.42 7.72 -8.08
N TRP A 15 11.53 7.39 -7.13
CA TRP A 15 11.35 6.01 -6.67
C TRP A 15 10.78 5.11 -7.78
N GLY A 16 9.84 5.63 -8.58
CA GLY A 16 9.30 4.93 -9.76
C GLY A 16 10.40 4.60 -10.77
N TRP A 17 11.33 5.53 -11.00
CA TRP A 17 12.51 5.32 -11.84
C TRP A 17 13.43 4.24 -11.26
N VAL A 18 13.70 4.23 -9.96
CA VAL A 18 14.49 3.20 -9.27
C VAL A 18 13.85 1.82 -9.44
N PHE A 19 12.56 1.68 -9.18
CA PHE A 19 11.85 0.39 -9.34
C PHE A 19 11.82 -0.06 -10.79
N TYR A 20 11.58 0.84 -11.72
CA TYR A 20 11.60 0.53 -13.16
C TYR A 20 12.96 0.00 -13.62
N HIS A 21 14.06 0.64 -13.20
CA HIS A 21 15.40 0.20 -13.57
C HIS A 21 15.88 -1.06 -12.84
N SER A 22 15.24 -1.42 -11.74
CA SER A 22 15.47 -2.70 -11.07
C SER A 22 14.94 -3.88 -11.90
N HIS A 23 13.98 -3.64 -12.80
CA HIS A 23 13.42 -4.64 -13.72
C HIS A 23 14.27 -4.75 -15.02
N ARG A 24 15.46 -5.35 -14.92
CA ARG A 24 16.47 -5.33 -16.00
C ARG A 24 16.15 -6.19 -17.22
N TYR A 25 15.26 -7.16 -17.10
CA TYR A 25 15.08 -8.21 -18.09
C TYR A 25 13.89 -8.01 -19.01
N LYS A 26 12.98 -7.12 -18.70
CA LYS A 26 11.76 -6.88 -19.46
C LYS A 26 11.43 -5.39 -19.52
N GLN A 27 11.21 -4.87 -20.72
CA GLN A 27 10.73 -3.50 -20.88
C GLN A 27 9.21 -3.45 -20.62
N THR A 28 8.83 -2.88 -19.50
CA THR A 28 7.41 -2.62 -19.19
C THR A 28 6.94 -1.38 -19.96
N ARG A 29 5.72 -1.44 -20.49
CA ARG A 29 5.14 -0.32 -21.23
C ARG A 29 4.91 0.87 -20.30
N LEU A 30 5.47 2.03 -20.63
CA LEU A 30 5.33 3.25 -19.84
C LEU A 30 3.85 3.61 -19.60
N LEU A 31 3.00 3.44 -20.61
CA LEU A 31 1.56 3.70 -20.47
C LEU A 31 0.92 2.85 -19.36
N LEU A 32 1.29 1.58 -19.24
CA LEU A 32 0.79 0.73 -18.16
C LEU A 32 1.24 1.27 -16.80
N LEU A 33 2.49 1.66 -16.65
CA LEU A 33 2.99 2.24 -15.38
C LEU A 33 2.27 3.54 -15.03
N LEU A 34 1.98 4.39 -16.00
CA LEU A 34 1.20 5.62 -15.79
C LEU A 34 -0.24 5.30 -15.35
N LEU A 35 -0.87 4.29 -15.94
CA LEU A 35 -2.21 3.84 -15.54
C LEU A 35 -2.21 3.25 -14.13
N LEU A 36 -1.18 2.48 -13.77
CA LEU A 36 -1.03 1.90 -12.44
C LEU A 36 -0.79 2.99 -11.39
N PHE A 37 0.03 3.98 -11.70
CA PHE A 37 0.25 5.13 -10.83
C PHE A 37 -1.03 5.93 -10.62
N ALA A 38 -1.78 6.23 -11.69
CA ALA A 38 -3.07 6.91 -11.61
C ALA A 38 -4.10 6.08 -10.82
N GLY A 39 -4.13 4.76 -11.03
CA GLY A 39 -4.95 3.84 -10.24
C GLY A 39 -4.58 3.84 -8.76
N GLY A 40 -3.28 3.89 -8.46
CA GLY A 40 -2.77 4.04 -7.09
C GLY A 40 -3.25 5.34 -6.44
N PHE A 41 -3.19 6.45 -7.16
CA PHE A 41 -3.73 7.74 -6.70
C PHE A 41 -5.23 7.62 -6.36
N LEU A 42 -6.02 6.98 -7.24
CA LEU A 42 -7.44 6.74 -6.98
C LEU A 42 -7.68 5.81 -5.79
N SER A 43 -6.82 4.80 -5.60
CA SER A 43 -6.92 3.90 -4.44
C SER A 43 -6.68 4.64 -3.12
N GLY A 44 -5.81 5.65 -3.10
CA GLY A 44 -5.59 6.50 -1.93
C GLY A 44 -6.83 7.33 -1.57
N LEU A 45 -7.53 7.87 -2.57
CA LEU A 45 -8.81 8.55 -2.34
C LEU A 45 -9.89 7.59 -1.80
N LEU A 46 -9.96 6.37 -2.32
CA LEU A 46 -10.88 5.34 -1.82
C LEU A 46 -10.55 4.98 -0.36
N ALA A 47 -9.28 4.74 -0.05
CA ALA A 47 -8.85 4.42 1.30
C ALA A 47 -9.15 5.55 2.30
N LEU A 48 -9.01 6.81 1.89
CA LEU A 48 -9.37 7.96 2.72
C LEU A 48 -10.84 7.91 3.15
N VAL A 49 -11.75 7.62 2.22
CA VAL A 49 -13.20 7.49 2.51
C VAL A 49 -13.46 6.30 3.44
N LEU A 50 -12.80 5.17 3.22
CA LEU A 50 -12.94 3.98 4.05
C LEU A 50 -12.39 4.23 5.47
N ASN A 51 -11.23 4.84 5.61
CA ASN A 51 -10.60 5.15 6.90
C ASN A 51 -11.45 6.15 7.69
N HIS A 52 -11.99 7.20 7.05
CA HIS A 52 -12.91 8.12 7.72
C HIS A 52 -14.19 7.42 8.21
N SER A 53 -14.72 6.47 7.45
CA SER A 53 -15.88 5.68 7.86
C SER A 53 -15.55 4.82 9.08
N ILE A 54 -14.39 4.18 9.13
CA ILE A 54 -13.95 3.39 10.29
C ILE A 54 -13.77 4.27 11.52
N GLU A 55 -13.11 5.42 11.39
CA GLU A 55 -12.94 6.37 12.50
C GLU A 55 -14.30 6.74 13.11
N LYS A 56 -15.28 7.03 12.28
CA LYS A 56 -16.63 7.33 12.71
C LYS A 56 -17.30 6.16 13.45
N TYR A 57 -17.15 4.93 12.97
CA TYR A 57 -17.77 3.76 13.61
C TYR A 57 -17.01 3.30 14.84
N THR A 58 -15.69 3.42 14.87
CA THR A 58 -14.89 3.04 16.04
C THR A 58 -15.05 4.00 17.21
N ALA A 59 -15.40 5.28 16.96
CA ALA A 59 -15.79 6.21 18.01
C ALA A 59 -17.04 5.75 18.78
N PHE A 60 -17.90 4.94 18.17
CA PHE A 60 -19.10 4.35 18.79
C PHE A 60 -18.87 2.96 19.42
N TRP A 61 -17.68 2.36 19.28
CA TRP A 61 -17.44 1.05 19.85
C TRP A 61 -17.37 1.14 21.38
N PRO A 62 -18.19 0.34 22.12
CA PRO A 62 -18.21 0.40 23.60
C PRO A 62 -16.86 0.08 24.25
N GLY A 63 -15.92 -0.42 23.49
CA GLY A 63 -14.58 -0.74 23.87
C GLY A 63 -13.52 0.32 23.63
N ALA A 64 -13.86 1.50 23.07
CA ALA A 64 -12.92 2.60 22.86
C ALA A 64 -12.28 3.15 24.17
N ARG A 65 -12.72 2.68 25.32
CA ARG A 65 -12.16 2.96 26.65
C ARG A 65 -11.34 1.81 27.22
N PHE A 66 -10.76 0.96 26.38
CA PHE A 66 -10.00 -0.21 26.83
C PHE A 66 -8.66 0.14 27.47
N PRO A 67 -8.22 -0.74 28.39
CA PRO A 67 -6.94 -0.56 29.06
C PRO A 67 -5.80 -0.50 28.06
N TYR A 68 -4.81 0.30 28.38
CA TYR A 68 -3.55 0.38 27.67
C TYR A 68 -2.69 -0.87 27.97
N SER A 69 -1.87 -1.27 27.01
CA SER A 69 -0.76 -2.20 27.22
C SER A 69 0.56 -1.44 27.13
N GLU A 70 1.53 -1.83 27.89
CA GLU A 70 2.90 -1.37 27.69
C GLU A 70 3.59 -2.26 26.65
N ILE A 71 3.95 -1.68 25.52
CA ILE A 71 4.74 -2.34 24.48
C ILE A 71 6.06 -1.59 24.35
N MET A 72 7.18 -2.27 24.60
CA MET A 72 8.53 -1.69 24.52
C MET A 72 8.72 -0.42 25.36
N GLY A 73 8.03 -0.32 26.52
CA GLY A 73 8.07 0.84 27.41
C GLY A 73 7.14 1.99 27.03
N HIS A 74 6.28 1.80 26.02
CA HIS A 74 5.31 2.79 25.58
C HIS A 74 3.88 2.37 25.92
N THR A 75 3.09 3.30 26.39
CA THR A 75 1.66 3.09 26.65
C THR A 75 0.91 3.10 25.32
N VAL A 76 0.44 1.93 24.88
CA VAL A 76 -0.37 1.81 23.67
C VAL A 76 -1.83 1.60 24.05
N HIS A 77 -2.69 2.49 23.62
CA HIS A 77 -4.12 2.26 23.73
C HIS A 77 -4.52 1.13 22.76
N HIS A 78 -5.19 0.09 23.27
CA HIS A 78 -5.64 -1.04 22.42
C HIS A 78 -6.46 -0.59 21.23
N TYR A 79 -7.20 0.51 21.38
CA TYR A 79 -7.89 1.17 20.31
C TYR A 79 -6.92 1.65 19.19
N SER A 80 -5.82 2.30 19.57
CA SER A 80 -4.83 2.79 18.59
C SER A 80 -4.23 1.65 17.76
N ALA A 81 -3.88 0.52 18.40
CA ALA A 81 -3.34 -0.63 17.69
C ALA A 81 -4.38 -1.24 16.73
N GLY A 82 -5.62 -1.43 17.19
CA GLY A 82 -6.70 -1.93 16.34
C GLY A 82 -7.03 -0.99 15.19
N PHE A 83 -7.05 0.32 15.44
CA PHE A 83 -7.29 1.33 14.41
C PHE A 83 -6.21 1.27 13.32
N TRP A 84 -4.93 1.31 13.67
CA TRP A 84 -3.84 1.28 12.69
C TRP A 84 -3.80 -0.02 11.89
N MET A 85 -4.11 -1.16 12.52
CA MET A 85 -4.25 -2.42 11.79
C MET A 85 -5.39 -2.38 10.78
N MET A 86 -6.53 -1.77 11.11
CA MET A 86 -7.66 -1.59 10.19
C MET A 86 -7.34 -0.61 9.06
N VAL A 87 -6.58 0.46 9.33
CA VAL A 87 -6.05 1.36 8.30
C VAL A 87 -5.21 0.58 7.29
N GLY A 88 -4.22 -0.20 7.77
CA GLY A 88 -3.39 -1.04 6.90
C GLY A 88 -4.20 -2.04 6.06
N VAL A 89 -5.23 -2.68 6.66
CA VAL A 89 -6.16 -3.58 5.95
C VAL A 89 -6.87 -2.86 4.80
N ASN A 90 -7.43 -1.67 5.05
CA ASN A 90 -8.17 -0.90 4.05
C ASN A 90 -7.28 -0.39 2.92
N GLU A 91 -6.12 0.14 3.27
CA GLU A 91 -5.22 0.74 2.31
C GLU A 91 -4.61 -0.29 1.37
N GLU A 92 -4.19 -1.44 1.92
CA GLU A 92 -3.71 -2.54 1.09
C GLU A 92 -4.84 -3.20 0.30
N LEU A 93 -6.09 -3.23 0.82
CA LEU A 93 -7.25 -3.68 0.05
C LEU A 93 -7.54 -2.75 -1.14
N ALA A 94 -7.49 -1.44 -0.93
CA ALA A 94 -7.69 -0.48 -2.01
C ALA A 94 -6.64 -0.62 -3.13
N LYS A 95 -5.36 -0.85 -2.77
CA LYS A 95 -4.28 -1.13 -3.72
C LYS A 95 -4.48 -2.48 -4.42
N LEU A 96 -4.90 -3.53 -3.69
CA LEU A 96 -5.19 -4.85 -4.25
C LEU A 96 -6.28 -4.78 -5.32
N VAL A 97 -7.35 -4.04 -5.06
CA VAL A 97 -8.46 -3.86 -6.03
C VAL A 97 -7.93 -3.29 -7.34
N ILE A 98 -7.10 -2.25 -7.29
CA ILE A 98 -6.48 -1.67 -8.48
C ILE A 98 -5.56 -2.67 -9.20
N LEU A 99 -4.73 -3.40 -8.44
CA LEU A 99 -3.84 -4.41 -9.00
C LEU A 99 -4.61 -5.51 -9.74
N LEU A 100 -5.69 -6.01 -9.14
CA LEU A 100 -6.54 -7.03 -9.75
C LEU A 100 -7.27 -6.49 -11.00
N LEU A 101 -7.85 -5.31 -10.94
CA LEU A 101 -8.62 -4.72 -12.04
C LEU A 101 -7.74 -4.40 -13.26
N LEU A 102 -6.55 -3.83 -13.05
CA LEU A 102 -5.72 -3.35 -14.14
C LEU A 102 -4.76 -4.40 -14.69
N VAL A 103 -4.35 -5.37 -13.86
CA VAL A 103 -3.21 -6.24 -14.21
C VAL A 103 -3.55 -7.72 -14.21
N TYR A 104 -4.43 -8.20 -13.32
CA TYR A 104 -4.64 -9.63 -13.17
C TYR A 104 -5.12 -10.32 -14.45
N SER A 105 -6.01 -9.70 -15.19
CA SER A 105 -6.51 -10.20 -16.49
C SER A 105 -5.62 -9.81 -17.69
N SER A 106 -4.63 -8.91 -17.48
CA SER A 106 -3.78 -8.41 -18.58
C SER A 106 -2.73 -9.43 -19.00
N LEU A 107 -2.27 -9.37 -20.24
CA LEU A 107 -1.17 -10.19 -20.75
C LEU A 107 0.22 -9.77 -20.22
N HIS A 108 0.30 -8.69 -19.44
CA HIS A 108 1.57 -8.10 -19.01
C HIS A 108 2.10 -8.68 -17.69
N LEU A 109 1.28 -9.40 -16.93
CA LEU A 109 1.70 -10.07 -15.69
C LEU A 109 2.13 -11.51 -16.02
N GLU A 110 3.41 -11.71 -16.30
CA GLU A 110 3.98 -12.99 -16.73
C GLU A 110 5.00 -13.54 -15.75
N GLU A 111 5.65 -12.67 -14.97
CA GLU A 111 6.71 -13.03 -14.04
C GLU A 111 6.37 -12.53 -12.62
N ALA A 112 6.99 -13.15 -11.63
CA ALA A 112 6.82 -12.76 -10.22
C ALA A 112 7.26 -11.30 -10.00
N PHE A 113 8.29 -10.85 -10.69
CA PHE A 113 8.80 -9.49 -10.57
C PHE A 113 7.87 -8.44 -11.20
N ASP A 114 7.10 -8.80 -12.23
CA ASP A 114 6.06 -7.92 -12.78
C ASP A 114 5.08 -7.50 -11.67
N GLY A 115 4.62 -8.45 -10.85
CA GLY A 115 3.71 -8.16 -9.74
C GLY A 115 4.31 -7.24 -8.68
N ILE A 116 5.60 -7.42 -8.38
CA ILE A 116 6.35 -6.55 -7.46
C ILE A 116 6.43 -5.12 -8.02
N LEU A 117 6.83 -4.96 -9.27
CA LEU A 117 6.93 -3.66 -9.92
C LEU A 117 5.57 -2.95 -9.97
N TYR A 118 4.53 -3.67 -10.38
CA TYR A 118 3.21 -3.07 -10.57
C TYR A 118 2.59 -2.62 -9.26
N VAL A 119 2.69 -3.44 -8.20
CA VAL A 119 2.19 -3.01 -6.89
C VAL A 119 3.02 -1.87 -6.31
N ALA A 120 4.34 -1.84 -6.52
CA ALA A 120 5.18 -0.74 -6.09
C ALA A 120 4.76 0.58 -6.76
N VAL A 121 4.47 0.58 -8.07
CA VAL A 121 3.99 1.76 -8.79
C VAL A 121 2.61 2.21 -8.30
N ILE A 122 1.70 1.27 -8.03
CA ILE A 122 0.39 1.56 -7.41
C ILE A 122 0.61 2.22 -6.03
N ALA A 123 1.48 1.64 -5.20
CA ALA A 123 1.77 2.17 -3.87
C ALA A 123 2.42 3.57 -3.91
N LEU A 124 3.26 3.86 -4.90
CA LEU A 124 3.78 5.22 -5.12
C LEU A 124 2.69 6.22 -5.49
N GLY A 125 1.74 5.83 -6.35
CA GLY A 125 0.57 6.66 -6.67
C GLY A 125 -0.29 6.92 -5.44
N PHE A 126 -0.54 5.88 -4.63
CA PHE A 126 -1.24 5.95 -3.36
C PHE A 126 -0.56 6.96 -2.41
N ALA A 127 0.72 6.75 -2.12
CA ALA A 127 1.48 7.61 -1.21
C ALA A 127 1.61 9.06 -1.71
N THR A 128 1.48 9.29 -3.01
CA THR A 128 1.50 10.64 -3.62
C THR A 128 0.28 11.45 -3.19
N ILE A 129 -0.94 10.90 -3.25
CA ILE A 129 -2.15 11.60 -2.79
C ILE A 129 -2.16 11.76 -1.27
N GLU A 130 -1.68 10.76 -0.56
CA GLU A 130 -1.52 10.86 0.89
C GLU A 130 -0.56 11.98 1.27
N ASN A 131 0.60 12.10 0.61
CA ASN A 131 1.54 13.19 0.81
C ASN A 131 0.93 14.57 0.51
N TRP A 132 -0.03 14.67 -0.42
CA TRP A 132 -0.76 15.91 -0.64
C TRP A 132 -1.53 16.32 0.62
N PHE A 133 -2.28 15.41 1.25
CA PHE A 133 -3.02 15.71 2.48
C PHE A 133 -2.10 16.04 3.65
N TYR A 134 -0.97 15.32 3.79
CA TYR A 134 0.02 15.64 4.82
C TYR A 134 0.69 17.00 4.61
N LEU A 135 0.91 17.42 3.35
CA LEU A 135 1.44 18.75 3.05
C LEU A 135 0.47 19.84 3.49
N GLU A 136 -0.81 19.70 3.19
CA GLU A 136 -1.85 20.66 3.59
C GLU A 136 -1.99 20.75 5.12
N GLN A 137 -1.82 19.64 5.82
CA GLN A 137 -2.03 19.58 7.26
C GLN A 137 -0.77 19.95 8.08
N TYR A 138 0.41 19.51 7.66
CA TYR A 138 1.64 19.58 8.46
C TYR A 138 2.78 20.37 7.78
N GLY A 139 2.62 20.76 6.54
CA GLY A 139 3.58 21.54 5.80
C GLY A 139 4.79 20.78 5.23
N VAL A 140 5.72 21.54 4.66
CA VAL A 140 6.87 21.03 3.88
C VAL A 140 7.82 20.12 4.66
N PRO A 141 8.18 20.36 5.94
CA PRO A 141 9.13 19.51 6.65
C PRO A 141 8.71 18.04 6.71
N VAL A 142 7.40 17.79 6.92
CA VAL A 142 6.86 16.42 6.98
C VAL A 142 6.96 15.75 5.61
N ILE A 143 6.75 16.49 4.52
CA ILE A 143 6.85 15.91 3.17
C ILE A 143 8.27 15.50 2.82
N ILE A 144 9.29 16.22 3.27
CA ILE A 144 10.68 15.83 3.04
C ILE A 144 10.97 14.47 3.69
N SER A 145 10.61 14.29 4.96
CA SER A 145 10.81 13.02 5.66
C SER A 145 9.99 11.89 5.04
N ARG A 146 8.72 12.13 4.72
CA ARG A 146 7.84 11.16 4.07
C ARG A 146 8.33 10.75 2.67
N SER A 147 8.91 11.66 1.92
CA SER A 147 9.47 11.39 0.58
C SER A 147 10.64 10.42 0.62
N ILE A 148 11.42 10.42 1.70
CA ILE A 148 12.61 9.57 1.86
C ILE A 148 12.24 8.24 2.53
N ILE A 149 11.34 8.24 3.50
CA ILE A 149 11.04 7.09 4.35
C ILE A 149 9.69 6.47 4.01
N THR A 150 8.60 7.23 4.15
CA THR A 150 7.23 6.69 4.06
C THR A 150 6.86 6.30 2.63
N LEU A 151 7.21 7.12 1.65
CA LEU A 151 6.86 6.88 0.25
C LEU A 151 7.45 5.56 -0.29
N PRO A 152 8.76 5.25 -0.13
CA PRO A 152 9.25 3.92 -0.48
C PRO A 152 8.75 2.82 0.47
N ALA A 153 8.47 3.11 1.73
CA ALA A 153 7.91 2.13 2.66
C ALA A 153 6.57 1.57 2.17
N HIS A 154 5.66 2.41 1.66
CA HIS A 154 4.41 1.94 1.03
C HIS A 154 4.67 0.94 -0.09
N ALA A 155 5.65 1.22 -0.97
CA ALA A 155 6.01 0.31 -2.03
C ALA A 155 6.52 -1.04 -1.48
N PHE A 156 7.43 -1.02 -0.51
CA PHE A 156 7.99 -2.25 0.08
C PHE A 156 6.97 -3.05 0.88
N MET A 157 6.08 -2.41 1.63
CA MET A 157 5.03 -3.09 2.40
C MET A 157 4.02 -3.81 1.50
N SER A 158 3.78 -3.31 0.28
CA SER A 158 2.88 -3.93 -0.69
C SER A 158 3.56 -5.06 -1.52
N VAL A 159 4.90 -5.24 -1.45
CA VAL A 159 5.63 -6.27 -2.22
C VAL A 159 5.08 -7.69 -2.02
N PRO A 160 4.78 -8.17 -0.79
CA PRO A 160 4.23 -9.51 -0.60
C PRO A 160 2.94 -9.73 -1.38
N MET A 161 2.06 -8.74 -1.41
CA MET A 161 0.80 -8.78 -2.17
C MET A 161 1.07 -8.90 -3.67
N GLY A 162 1.93 -8.05 -4.23
CA GLY A 162 2.28 -8.07 -5.66
C GLY A 162 2.88 -9.42 -6.09
N LEU A 163 3.81 -9.94 -5.29
CA LEU A 163 4.44 -11.24 -5.51
C LEU A 163 3.41 -12.37 -5.54
N MET A 164 2.50 -12.42 -4.56
CA MET A 164 1.51 -13.49 -4.45
C MET A 164 0.43 -13.39 -5.52
N VAL A 165 0.04 -12.18 -5.93
CA VAL A 165 -0.87 -11.96 -7.07
C VAL A 165 -0.24 -12.47 -8.37
N ALA A 166 1.04 -12.19 -8.62
CA ALA A 166 1.73 -12.70 -9.80
C ALA A 166 1.84 -14.24 -9.79
N LYS A 167 2.28 -14.82 -8.68
CA LYS A 167 2.35 -16.29 -8.51
C LYS A 167 0.99 -16.96 -8.71
N SER A 168 -0.08 -16.35 -8.20
CA SER A 168 -1.44 -16.88 -8.36
C SER A 168 -1.84 -16.98 -9.83
N LYS A 169 -1.53 -15.95 -10.62
CA LYS A 169 -1.82 -15.92 -12.05
C LYS A 169 -0.98 -16.92 -12.85
N ILE A 170 0.32 -17.00 -12.55
CA ILE A 170 1.23 -17.97 -13.19
C ILE A 170 0.71 -19.39 -12.93
N HIS A 171 0.37 -19.72 -11.69
CA HIS A 171 -0.16 -21.03 -11.32
C HIS A 171 -1.45 -21.38 -12.07
N LEU A 172 -2.38 -20.42 -12.19
CA LEU A 172 -3.62 -20.65 -12.97
C LEU A 172 -3.33 -20.93 -14.44
N LYS A 173 -2.35 -20.24 -15.02
CA LYS A 173 -1.94 -20.46 -16.41
C LYS A 173 -1.32 -21.83 -16.62
N GLU A 174 -0.53 -22.32 -15.66
CA GLU A 174 0.10 -23.65 -15.71
C GLU A 174 -0.90 -24.79 -15.48
N HIS A 175 -1.94 -24.57 -14.67
CA HIS A 175 -2.90 -25.58 -14.24
C HIS A 175 -4.32 -25.35 -14.78
N GLN A 176 -4.46 -24.68 -15.92
CA GLN A 176 -5.76 -24.31 -16.49
C GLN A 176 -6.71 -25.50 -16.77
N ASN A 177 -6.17 -26.70 -16.93
CA ASN A 177 -6.94 -27.93 -17.17
C ASN A 177 -7.18 -28.78 -15.90
N VAL A 178 -6.75 -28.29 -14.72
CA VAL A 178 -6.90 -29.02 -13.46
C VAL A 178 -8.17 -28.53 -12.77
N PRO A 179 -9.14 -29.44 -12.46
CA PRO A 179 -10.33 -29.06 -11.69
C PRO A 179 -9.92 -28.42 -10.35
N HIS A 180 -10.62 -27.35 -9.99
CA HIS A 180 -10.38 -26.62 -8.72
C HIS A 180 -9.00 -25.97 -8.54
N ALA A 181 -8.23 -25.77 -9.62
CA ALA A 181 -6.91 -25.15 -9.57
C ALA A 181 -6.93 -23.70 -8.99
N TYR A 182 -8.10 -23.08 -8.87
CA TYR A 182 -8.26 -21.69 -8.39
C TYR A 182 -8.17 -21.52 -6.86
N TYR A 183 -8.33 -22.58 -6.05
CA TYR A 183 -8.29 -22.44 -4.58
C TYR A 183 -6.92 -21.98 -4.06
N ILE A 184 -5.84 -22.57 -4.55
CA ILE A 184 -4.47 -22.21 -4.15
C ILE A 184 -4.13 -20.77 -4.52
N PRO A 185 -4.38 -20.31 -5.78
CA PRO A 185 -4.23 -18.91 -6.16
C PRO A 185 -5.01 -17.92 -5.29
N MET A 186 -6.26 -18.22 -4.94
CA MET A 186 -7.05 -17.37 -4.04
C MET A 186 -6.41 -17.25 -2.66
N LEU A 187 -5.92 -18.35 -2.09
CA LEU A 187 -5.21 -18.33 -0.81
C LEU A 187 -3.93 -17.49 -0.88
N TRP A 188 -3.17 -17.58 -1.97
CA TRP A 188 -1.98 -16.76 -2.15
C TRP A 188 -2.30 -15.27 -2.20
N ILE A 189 -3.32 -14.86 -2.95
CA ILE A 189 -3.77 -13.46 -3.00
C ILE A 189 -4.16 -12.99 -1.60
N LEU A 190 -4.97 -13.77 -0.88
CA LEU A 190 -5.41 -13.46 0.48
C LEU A 190 -4.22 -13.34 1.45
N CYS A 191 -3.30 -14.32 1.44
CA CYS A 191 -2.11 -14.29 2.29
C CYS A 191 -1.21 -13.10 1.96
N GLY A 192 -0.98 -12.80 0.69
CA GLY A 192 -0.19 -11.66 0.25
C GLY A 192 -0.78 -10.33 0.72
N TRP A 193 -2.09 -10.16 0.55
CA TRP A 193 -2.79 -8.98 1.03
C TRP A 193 -2.71 -8.84 2.56
N MET A 194 -3.02 -9.91 3.30
CA MET A 194 -2.98 -9.86 4.78
C MET A 194 -1.58 -9.56 5.30
N TYR A 195 -0.55 -10.15 4.68
CA TYR A 195 0.84 -9.88 5.08
C TYR A 195 1.23 -8.42 4.82
N SER A 196 0.86 -7.88 3.65
CA SER A 196 1.06 -6.46 3.34
C SER A 196 0.30 -5.55 4.31
N ALA A 197 -0.96 -5.88 4.63
CA ALA A 197 -1.77 -5.14 5.59
C ALA A 197 -1.17 -5.13 7.00
N LEU A 198 -0.62 -6.26 7.47
CA LEU A 198 0.07 -6.34 8.76
C LEU A 198 1.35 -5.50 8.79
N LEU A 199 2.15 -5.53 7.71
CA LEU A 199 3.34 -4.69 7.61
C LEU A 199 2.98 -3.21 7.65
N HIS A 200 1.93 -2.82 6.91
CA HIS A 200 1.48 -1.44 6.79
C HIS A 200 0.91 -0.93 8.13
N GLY A 201 -0.07 -1.61 8.68
CA GLY A 201 -0.67 -1.22 9.97
C GLY A 201 0.34 -1.26 11.12
N GLY A 202 1.30 -2.20 11.09
CA GLY A 202 2.42 -2.23 12.03
C GLY A 202 3.36 -1.04 11.90
N TYR A 203 3.65 -0.61 10.68
CA TYR A 203 4.44 0.59 10.41
C TYR A 203 3.74 1.86 10.93
N ASP A 204 2.46 2.02 10.65
CA ASP A 204 1.69 3.17 11.11
C ASP A 204 1.57 3.21 12.63
N LEU A 205 1.36 2.04 13.26
CA LEU A 205 1.37 1.91 14.72
C LEU A 205 2.71 2.36 15.30
N LEU A 206 3.84 1.92 14.74
CA LEU A 206 5.18 2.33 15.21
C LEU A 206 5.41 3.83 15.03
N LEU A 207 4.93 4.42 13.95
CA LEU A 207 5.00 5.88 13.76
C LEU A 207 4.15 6.61 14.79
N SER A 208 2.93 6.14 15.09
CA SER A 208 2.04 6.76 16.07
C SER A 208 2.66 6.76 17.47
N LEU A 209 3.33 5.69 17.86
CA LEU A 209 4.04 5.60 19.15
C LEU A 209 5.19 6.61 19.27
N ASN A 210 5.88 6.91 18.17
CA ASN A 210 6.98 7.88 18.19
C ASN A 210 6.48 9.33 18.20
N LEU A 211 5.28 9.62 17.68
CA LEU A 211 4.70 10.96 17.67
C LEU A 211 4.12 11.40 19.02
N GLU A 212 3.83 10.48 19.93
CA GLU A 212 3.40 10.79 21.31
C GLU A 212 4.54 11.40 22.18
N TYR A 213 5.78 11.45 21.67
CA TYR A 213 6.95 12.00 22.37
C TYR A 213 7.38 13.41 21.92
N TYR A 214 6.67 14.02 20.98
CA TYR A 214 6.88 15.39 20.50
C TYR A 214 5.62 16.25 20.65
#